data_e2450c37185571f054c3da90c2071095
#
_entry.id   e2450c37185571f054c3da90c2071095
#
_cell.length_a   1.000
_cell.length_b   1.000
_cell.length_c   1.000
_cell.angle_alpha   90.00
_cell.angle_beta   90.00
_cell.angle_gamma   90.00
#
_symmetry.space_group_name_H-M   'P 1'
#
loop_
_entity.id
_entity.type
_entity.pdbx_description
1 polymer ?
#
loop_
_entity_poly.entity_id
_entity_poly.type
_entity_poly.pdbx_seq_one_letter_code
_entity_poly.pdbx_strand_id
1 'polypeptide(L)'
;MKKSFLILMAAFCCLVPLYAKKATMPEWVQNYRTVFPNSEYLAQRGSGDTAEKSRTDATAALSRYFKTSVNANLSTTMTSVTAANSAEEKTLVVDDVNVQSQVELFALEYTELFYYKAEKKWYCVVYMNRNDAWRQYKPQIEIKKNSFNGLYRNLENEPDCFSKAGMCGKVWQSATELLEKLEYGRIINPKEEAAYQDERDKISKVPVIFEESRQNCSIYIQTQNDYDRLAESAVSSAFTDCGLKVSKNIEQANYIAEVLIELNVSGGEPVSVKPGLELKIQNKEEKTVYSCEVQTAEKSIAYSLENAQKKAFPKLAKETEEAVKKDLSGFLEL
;
A
#
# COMPACT_ATOMS: atom_id res chain seq x y z
N MET A 1 32.85 66.36 -65.40
CA MET A 1 33.40 65.83 -64.16
C MET A 1 32.36 65.78 -63.04
N LYS A 2 31.07 65.47 -63.27
CA LYS A 2 30.01 65.35 -62.21
C LYS A 2 29.28 64.01 -62.16
N LYS A 3 29.64 63.04 -63.01
CA LYS A 3 29.00 61.71 -63.00
C LYS A 3 29.80 60.57 -62.34
N SER A 4 31.09 60.77 -62.07
CA SER A 4 31.95 59.74 -61.45
C SER A 4 31.94 59.76 -59.90
N PHE A 5 31.42 60.86 -59.31
CA PHE A 5 31.38 60.97 -57.85
C PHE A 5 30.17 60.30 -57.18
N LEU A 6 29.11 60.04 -57.96
CA LEU A 6 27.89 59.45 -57.46
C LEU A 6 27.97 57.87 -57.31
N ILE A 7 28.86 57.24 -58.05
CA ILE A 7 29.04 55.76 -58.03
C ILE A 7 29.93 55.33 -56.89
N LEU A 8 30.81 56.20 -56.37
CA LEU A 8 31.68 55.85 -55.24
C LEU A 8 30.97 55.93 -53.90
N MET A 9 29.86 56.68 -53.81
CA MET A 9 29.09 56.79 -52.56
C MET A 9 28.08 55.64 -52.34
N ALA A 10 27.64 54.96 -53.40
CA ALA A 10 26.76 53.84 -53.38
C ALA A 10 27.45 52.53 -52.98
N ALA A 11 28.77 52.42 -53.13
CA ALA A 11 29.54 51.21 -52.78
C ALA A 11 29.96 51.13 -51.29
N PHE A 12 29.83 52.29 -50.54
CA PHE A 12 30.24 52.32 -49.11
C PHE A 12 29.12 51.96 -48.12
N CYS A 13 27.86 51.85 -48.58
CA CYS A 13 26.73 51.51 -47.75
C CYS A 13 26.52 49.99 -47.55
N CYS A 14 27.27 49.10 -48.21
CA CYS A 14 27.05 47.64 -48.13
C CYS A 14 28.01 46.87 -47.18
N LEU A 15 28.85 47.55 -46.41
CA LEU A 15 29.74 46.92 -45.43
C LEU A 15 29.34 47.23 -43.98
N VAL A 16 28.05 47.12 -43.67
CA VAL A 16 27.65 46.91 -42.26
C VAL A 16 27.91 45.44 -41.96
N PRO A 17 28.94 45.11 -41.19
CA PRO A 17 29.08 43.73 -40.77
C PRO A 17 27.82 43.38 -39.97
N LEU A 18 26.96 42.50 -40.49
CA LEU A 18 25.97 41.79 -39.69
C LEU A 18 26.74 41.01 -38.62
N TYR A 19 27.04 41.67 -37.52
CA TYR A 19 27.39 40.96 -36.30
C TYR A 19 26.16 40.15 -35.93
N ALA A 20 26.05 38.92 -36.45
CA ALA A 20 25.18 37.92 -35.92
C ALA A 20 25.59 37.78 -34.43
N LYS A 21 24.81 38.39 -33.51
CA LYS A 21 24.96 38.12 -32.07
C LYS A 21 25.06 36.61 -31.94
N LYS A 22 26.24 36.11 -31.53
CA LYS A 22 26.36 34.72 -31.12
C LYS A 22 25.21 34.50 -30.14
N ALA A 23 24.28 33.64 -30.49
CA ALA A 23 23.18 33.30 -29.61
C ALA A 23 23.80 32.81 -28.28
N THR A 24 23.80 33.72 -27.31
CA THR A 24 24.27 33.35 -25.95
C THR A 24 23.34 32.27 -25.42
N MET A 25 23.92 31.21 -24.88
CA MET A 25 23.16 30.12 -24.27
C MET A 25 22.23 30.71 -23.19
N PRO A 26 20.92 30.44 -23.25
CA PRO A 26 19.99 30.92 -22.22
C PRO A 26 20.42 30.48 -20.83
N GLU A 27 20.17 31.28 -19.79
CA GLU A 27 20.54 30.98 -18.42
C GLU A 27 19.93 29.65 -17.94
N TRP A 28 18.68 29.38 -18.28
CA TRP A 28 18.01 28.14 -17.95
C TRP A 28 18.62 26.89 -18.59
N VAL A 29 19.36 27.01 -19.68
CA VAL A 29 20.13 25.89 -20.26
C VAL A 29 21.39 25.62 -19.46
N GLN A 30 22.07 26.67 -18.97
CA GLN A 30 23.28 26.55 -18.17
C GLN A 30 22.96 26.09 -16.74
N ASN A 31 22.06 26.79 -16.08
CA ASN A 31 21.61 26.49 -14.71
C ASN A 31 20.13 26.80 -14.57
N TYR A 32 19.27 25.80 -14.88
CA TYR A 32 17.82 25.98 -14.78
C TYR A 32 17.33 26.25 -13.34
N ARG A 33 18.12 25.89 -12.31
CA ARG A 33 17.74 26.10 -10.92
C ARG A 33 17.81 27.56 -10.47
N THR A 34 18.52 28.41 -11.17
CA THR A 34 18.49 29.88 -10.92
C THR A 34 17.21 30.52 -11.44
N VAL A 35 16.70 30.01 -12.57
CA VAL A 35 15.45 30.50 -13.17
C VAL A 35 14.23 29.84 -12.53
N PHE A 36 14.34 28.57 -12.13
CA PHE A 36 13.30 27.78 -11.48
C PHE A 36 13.77 27.32 -10.11
N PRO A 37 13.80 28.22 -9.08
CA PRO A 37 14.26 27.87 -7.74
C PRO A 37 13.38 26.79 -7.09
N ASN A 38 14.00 25.85 -6.41
CA ASN A 38 13.32 24.68 -5.83
C ASN A 38 12.30 25.05 -4.73
N SER A 39 12.38 26.26 -4.19
CA SER A 39 11.38 26.79 -3.24
C SER A 39 10.02 27.06 -3.88
N GLU A 40 9.99 27.34 -5.19
CA GLU A 40 8.79 27.73 -5.92
C GLU A 40 8.41 26.76 -7.04
N TYR A 41 9.40 26.06 -7.59
CA TYR A 41 9.22 25.19 -8.75
C TYR A 41 9.81 23.79 -8.53
N LEU A 42 9.18 22.83 -9.16
CA LEU A 42 9.80 21.53 -9.47
C LEU A 42 10.13 21.55 -10.94
N ALA A 43 11.43 21.44 -11.28
CA ALA A 43 11.89 21.57 -12.64
C ALA A 43 12.96 20.53 -12.99
N GLN A 44 12.95 20.04 -14.22
CA GLN A 44 13.97 19.15 -14.75
C GLN A 44 14.32 19.53 -16.19
N ARG A 45 15.62 19.47 -16.50
CA ARG A 45 16.12 19.74 -17.85
C ARG A 45 16.21 18.44 -18.63
N GLY A 46 15.75 18.47 -19.88
CA GLY A 46 15.92 17.41 -20.86
C GLY A 46 16.76 17.83 -22.04
N SER A 47 17.36 16.85 -22.71
CA SER A 47 18.12 17.03 -23.93
C SER A 47 17.85 15.93 -24.94
N GLY A 48 17.98 16.21 -26.22
CA GLY A 48 17.76 15.23 -27.29
C GLY A 48 18.26 15.70 -28.66
N ASP A 49 18.36 14.75 -29.60
CA ASP A 49 18.74 15.04 -30.97
C ASP A 49 17.65 15.80 -31.75
N THR A 50 16.41 15.71 -31.24
CA THR A 50 15.25 16.46 -31.76
C THR A 50 14.57 17.23 -30.62
N ALA A 51 13.80 18.24 -31.00
CA ALA A 51 13.00 19.07 -30.11
C ALA A 51 12.03 18.17 -29.24
N GLU A 52 11.38 17.21 -29.87
CA GLU A 52 10.45 16.30 -29.24
C GLU A 52 11.15 15.39 -28.21
N LYS A 53 12.31 14.81 -28.58
CA LYS A 53 13.10 13.99 -27.65
C LYS A 53 13.56 14.79 -26.43
N SER A 54 13.89 16.07 -26.57
CA SER A 54 14.29 16.89 -25.42
C SER A 54 13.13 17.14 -24.45
N ARG A 55 11.88 17.32 -24.94
CA ARG A 55 10.68 17.41 -24.10
C ARG A 55 10.38 16.09 -23.39
N THR A 56 10.42 15.00 -24.15
CA THR A 56 10.18 13.65 -23.57
C THR A 56 11.20 13.33 -22.49
N ASP A 57 12.49 13.63 -22.71
CA ASP A 57 13.54 13.40 -21.71
C ASP A 57 13.34 14.27 -20.45
N ALA A 58 12.98 15.55 -20.61
CA ALA A 58 12.67 16.41 -19.48
C ALA A 58 11.50 15.88 -18.64
N THR A 59 10.40 15.48 -19.28
CA THR A 59 9.23 14.91 -18.63
C THR A 59 9.56 13.59 -17.93
N ALA A 60 10.30 12.71 -18.59
CA ALA A 60 10.75 11.46 -18.00
C ALA A 60 11.67 11.67 -16.80
N ALA A 61 12.54 12.69 -16.84
CA ALA A 61 13.41 13.05 -15.71
C ALA A 61 12.59 13.52 -14.50
N LEU A 62 11.55 14.34 -14.72
CA LEU A 62 10.66 14.80 -13.67
C LEU A 62 9.84 13.64 -13.07
N SER A 63 9.30 12.77 -13.93
CA SER A 63 8.57 11.56 -13.48
C SER A 63 9.45 10.63 -12.64
N ARG A 64 10.70 10.38 -13.06
CA ARG A 64 11.66 9.59 -12.30
C ARG A 64 11.96 10.22 -10.94
N TYR A 65 12.14 11.54 -10.89
CA TYR A 65 12.36 12.26 -9.63
C TYR A 65 11.21 12.03 -8.65
N PHE A 66 9.95 12.17 -9.09
CA PHE A 66 8.78 11.90 -8.26
C PHE A 66 8.75 10.46 -7.78
N LYS A 67 8.82 9.49 -8.71
CA LYS A 67 8.76 8.07 -8.38
C LYS A 67 9.82 7.67 -7.34
N THR A 68 11.06 8.09 -7.56
CA THR A 68 12.16 7.76 -6.64
C THR A 68 11.96 8.40 -5.27
N SER A 69 11.52 9.66 -5.22
CA SER A 69 11.30 10.38 -3.96
C SER A 69 10.11 9.82 -3.17
N VAL A 70 9.01 9.48 -3.84
CA VAL A 70 7.84 8.85 -3.20
C VAL A 70 8.22 7.49 -2.62
N ASN A 71 8.84 6.62 -3.41
CA ASN A 71 9.22 5.28 -2.95
C ASN A 71 10.18 5.33 -1.77
N ALA A 72 11.18 6.22 -1.79
CA ALA A 72 12.11 6.38 -0.68
C ALA A 72 11.41 6.85 0.61
N ASN A 73 10.49 7.81 0.49
CA ASN A 73 9.73 8.32 1.64
C ASN A 73 8.77 7.27 2.19
N LEU A 74 8.01 6.57 1.31
CA LEU A 74 7.10 5.50 1.72
C LEU A 74 7.84 4.39 2.45
N SER A 75 8.93 3.89 1.87
CA SER A 75 9.75 2.85 2.51
C SER A 75 10.23 3.28 3.90
N THR A 76 10.74 4.51 4.04
CA THR A 76 11.19 5.04 5.33
C THR A 76 10.05 5.15 6.34
N THR A 77 8.89 5.67 5.93
CA THR A 77 7.73 5.83 6.80
C THR A 77 7.17 4.48 7.22
N MET A 78 7.00 3.54 6.29
CA MET A 78 6.50 2.19 6.59
C MET A 78 7.44 1.43 7.53
N THR A 79 8.76 1.50 7.28
CA THR A 79 9.76 0.88 8.18
C THR A 79 9.69 1.48 9.59
N SER A 80 9.53 2.79 9.73
CA SER A 80 9.43 3.44 11.05
C SER A 80 8.16 3.04 11.79
N VAL A 81 7.02 2.92 11.09
CA VAL A 81 5.74 2.48 11.67
C VAL A 81 5.82 1.01 12.13
N THR A 82 6.44 0.14 11.34
CA THR A 82 6.60 -1.28 11.69
C THR A 82 7.63 -1.50 12.80
N ALA A 83 8.78 -0.82 12.76
CA ALA A 83 9.82 -0.95 13.78
C ALA A 83 9.39 -0.43 15.16
N ALA A 84 8.54 0.57 15.22
CA ALA A 84 8.00 1.08 16.49
C ALA A 84 7.06 0.09 17.20
N ASN A 85 6.54 -0.91 16.49
CA ASN A 85 5.51 -1.83 16.95
C ASN A 85 5.97 -3.28 17.12
N SER A 86 7.18 -3.65 16.73
CA SER A 86 7.71 -5.01 16.86
C SER A 86 8.77 -5.09 17.95
N ALA A 87 8.39 -5.62 19.13
CA ALA A 87 9.35 -6.14 20.11
C ALA A 87 9.93 -7.51 19.69
N GLU A 88 9.40 -8.16 18.69
CA GLU A 88 9.91 -9.37 18.05
C GLU A 88 10.05 -9.11 16.53
N GLU A 89 11.21 -9.49 15.99
CA GLU A 89 11.57 -9.46 14.57
C GLU A 89 10.64 -10.36 13.71
N LYS A 90 9.37 -10.06 13.63
CA LYS A 90 8.56 -10.47 12.49
C LYS A 90 8.53 -9.28 11.55
N THR A 91 9.47 -9.29 10.62
CA THR A 91 9.42 -8.51 9.39
C THR A 91 8.00 -8.67 8.83
N LEU A 92 7.13 -7.67 9.06
CA LEU A 92 6.03 -7.45 8.13
C LEU A 92 6.75 -7.26 6.80
N VAL A 93 6.71 -8.30 5.99
CA VAL A 93 7.24 -8.26 4.63
C VAL A 93 6.44 -7.16 3.97
N VAL A 94 7.08 -5.99 3.86
CA VAL A 94 6.69 -4.99 2.88
C VAL A 94 7.09 -5.64 1.55
N ASP A 95 6.31 -6.66 1.18
CA ASP A 95 6.38 -7.21 -0.17
C ASP A 95 6.17 -6.02 -1.08
N ASP A 96 7.21 -5.76 -1.87
CA ASP A 96 7.28 -4.75 -2.92
C ASP A 96 5.95 -4.01 -3.10
N VAL A 97 5.77 -2.89 -2.40
CA VAL A 97 4.76 -1.93 -2.78
C VAL A 97 5.23 -1.41 -4.13
N ASN A 98 4.96 -2.22 -5.13
CA ASN A 98 5.20 -1.91 -6.53
C ASN A 98 4.16 -0.83 -6.87
N VAL A 99 4.46 0.40 -6.43
CA VAL A 99 3.69 1.59 -6.76
C VAL A 99 3.80 1.76 -8.27
N GLN A 100 2.95 1.01 -8.98
CA GLN A 100 2.67 1.21 -10.40
C GLN A 100 1.74 2.43 -10.59
N SER A 101 1.81 3.41 -9.68
CA SER A 101 1.10 4.64 -9.90
C SER A 101 1.73 5.35 -11.10
N GLN A 102 0.96 5.48 -12.16
CA GLN A 102 1.27 6.46 -13.20
C GLN A 102 1.36 7.81 -12.49
N VAL A 103 2.56 8.37 -12.47
CA VAL A 103 2.78 9.72 -11.91
C VAL A 103 1.96 10.69 -12.73
N GLU A 104 0.78 11.07 -12.22
CA GLU A 104 0.00 12.15 -12.81
C GLU A 104 0.72 13.45 -12.48
N LEU A 105 1.43 14.00 -13.46
CA LEU A 105 2.07 15.29 -13.32
C LEU A 105 1.04 16.39 -13.66
N PHE A 106 0.86 17.32 -12.74
CA PHE A 106 -0.12 18.40 -12.83
C PHE A 106 0.56 19.71 -13.22
N ALA A 107 -0.15 20.58 -13.96
CA ALA A 107 0.31 21.93 -14.27
C ALA A 107 1.72 21.98 -14.88
N LEU A 108 2.03 21.04 -15.79
CA LEU A 108 3.32 21.04 -16.49
C LEU A 108 3.41 22.18 -17.48
N GLU A 109 4.52 22.90 -17.39
CA GLU A 109 4.91 23.92 -18.35
C GLU A 109 6.29 23.61 -18.92
N TYR A 110 6.59 24.17 -20.09
CA TYR A 110 7.86 23.96 -20.78
C TYR A 110 8.45 25.28 -21.16
N THR A 111 9.78 25.39 -21.07
CA THR A 111 10.51 26.51 -21.67
C THR A 111 10.44 26.45 -23.20
N GLU A 112 10.83 27.55 -23.86
CA GLU A 112 11.12 27.51 -25.26
C GLU A 112 12.23 26.49 -25.56
N LEU A 113 12.20 25.92 -26.76
CA LEU A 113 13.20 24.97 -27.21
C LEU A 113 14.47 25.70 -27.65
N PHE A 114 15.61 25.25 -27.17
CA PHE A 114 16.91 25.83 -27.56
C PHE A 114 17.80 24.77 -28.22
N TYR A 115 18.28 25.07 -29.45
CA TYR A 115 19.23 24.23 -30.15
C TYR A 115 20.65 24.72 -29.94
N TYR A 116 21.48 23.91 -29.28
CA TYR A 116 22.89 24.20 -29.04
C TYR A 116 23.77 23.57 -30.14
N LYS A 117 24.26 24.41 -31.04
CA LYS A 117 25.02 23.98 -32.24
C LYS A 117 26.30 23.22 -31.92
N ALA A 118 27.00 23.57 -30.80
CA ALA A 118 28.25 22.94 -30.44
C ALA A 118 28.07 21.46 -30.07
N GLU A 119 26.96 21.11 -29.42
CA GLU A 119 26.63 19.75 -29.01
C GLU A 119 25.64 19.05 -29.96
N LYS A 120 25.11 19.75 -30.94
CA LYS A 120 24.07 19.30 -31.90
C LYS A 120 22.84 18.74 -31.16
N LYS A 121 22.46 19.38 -30.05
CA LYS A 121 21.34 18.94 -29.18
C LYS A 121 20.32 20.05 -28.99
N TRP A 122 19.07 19.58 -28.81
CA TRP A 122 17.97 20.39 -28.32
C TRP A 122 17.88 20.28 -26.81
N TYR A 123 17.52 21.40 -26.17
CA TYR A 123 17.30 21.50 -24.74
C TYR A 123 15.93 22.09 -24.47
N CYS A 124 15.29 21.58 -23.39
CA CYS A 124 14.15 22.20 -22.76
C CYS A 124 14.13 21.92 -21.26
N VAL A 125 13.41 22.73 -20.51
CA VAL A 125 13.08 22.45 -19.12
C VAL A 125 11.59 22.24 -19.01
N VAL A 126 11.18 21.15 -18.36
CA VAL A 126 9.82 20.98 -17.84
C VAL A 126 9.81 21.52 -16.43
N TYR A 127 8.79 22.27 -16.08
CA TYR A 127 8.62 22.78 -14.73
C TYR A 127 7.15 22.82 -14.35
N MET A 128 6.90 22.81 -13.03
CA MET A 128 5.59 23.07 -12.44
C MET A 128 5.75 24.06 -11.28
N ASN A 129 4.85 25.02 -11.17
CA ASN A 129 4.76 25.85 -9.97
C ASN A 129 4.16 25.01 -8.83
N ARG A 130 4.81 25.00 -7.66
CA ARG A 130 4.40 24.20 -6.50
C ARG A 130 3.01 24.53 -5.99
N ASN A 131 2.64 25.81 -5.96
CA ASN A 131 1.32 26.22 -5.47
C ASN A 131 0.21 25.90 -6.47
N ASP A 132 0.47 26.01 -7.76
CA ASP A 132 -0.50 25.69 -8.81
C ASP A 132 -0.73 24.18 -8.89
N ALA A 133 0.34 23.41 -8.83
CA ALA A 133 0.26 21.95 -8.74
C ALA A 133 -0.44 21.49 -7.46
N TRP A 134 -0.16 22.13 -6.32
CA TRP A 134 -0.84 21.83 -5.07
C TRP A 134 -2.35 22.07 -5.14
N ARG A 135 -2.78 23.20 -5.71
CA ARG A 135 -4.22 23.48 -5.86
C ARG A 135 -4.95 22.41 -6.66
N GLN A 136 -4.29 21.83 -7.67
CA GLN A 136 -4.87 20.76 -8.47
C GLN A 136 -4.80 19.39 -7.78
N TYR A 137 -3.76 19.15 -6.97
CA TYR A 137 -3.53 17.86 -6.31
C TYR A 137 -4.27 17.70 -4.97
N LYS A 138 -4.38 18.77 -4.17
CA LYS A 138 -5.02 18.75 -2.84
C LYS A 138 -6.39 18.02 -2.80
N PRO A 139 -7.30 18.19 -3.77
CA PRO A 139 -8.57 17.47 -3.75
C PRO A 139 -8.43 15.94 -3.72
N GLN A 140 -7.38 15.37 -4.33
CA GLN A 140 -7.13 13.93 -4.27
C GLN A 140 -6.74 13.47 -2.86
N ILE A 141 -5.92 14.26 -2.15
CA ILE A 141 -5.61 14.00 -0.74
C ILE A 141 -6.89 14.05 0.09
N GLU A 142 -7.73 15.09 -0.07
CA GLU A 142 -8.95 15.25 0.71
C GLU A 142 -9.95 14.10 0.52
N ILE A 143 -10.06 13.55 -0.70
CA ILE A 143 -10.90 12.38 -0.97
C ILE A 143 -10.40 11.16 -0.17
N LYS A 144 -9.09 10.87 -0.23
CA LYS A 144 -8.51 9.73 0.49
C LYS A 144 -8.54 9.94 2.01
N LYS A 145 -8.28 11.16 2.48
CA LYS A 145 -8.41 11.55 3.89
C LYS A 145 -9.81 11.29 4.43
N ASN A 146 -10.83 11.71 3.71
CA ASN A 146 -12.23 11.51 4.15
C ASN A 146 -12.60 10.03 4.21
N SER A 147 -12.14 9.22 3.25
CA SER A 147 -12.34 7.77 3.25
C SER A 147 -11.65 7.13 4.46
N PHE A 148 -10.37 7.42 4.66
CA PHE A 148 -9.59 6.92 5.79
C PHE A 148 -10.19 7.33 7.14
N ASN A 149 -10.49 8.61 7.34
CA ASN A 149 -11.04 9.12 8.59
C ASN A 149 -12.42 8.50 8.91
N GLY A 150 -13.23 8.16 7.89
CA GLY A 150 -14.49 7.44 8.08
C GLY A 150 -14.26 6.02 8.62
N LEU A 151 -13.35 5.28 8.00
CA LEU A 151 -12.99 3.92 8.43
C LEU A 151 -12.30 3.92 9.80
N TYR A 152 -11.36 4.83 10.04
CA TYR A 152 -10.64 4.97 11.30
C TYR A 152 -11.57 5.29 12.47
N ARG A 153 -12.57 6.16 12.28
CA ARG A 153 -13.59 6.45 13.30
C ARG A 153 -14.41 5.20 13.65
N ASN A 154 -14.78 4.39 12.66
CA ASN A 154 -15.49 3.13 12.91
C ASN A 154 -14.60 2.17 13.71
N LEU A 155 -13.31 2.09 13.39
CA LEU A 155 -12.33 1.28 14.12
C LEU A 155 -12.19 1.75 15.59
N GLU A 156 -12.09 3.05 15.83
CA GLU A 156 -12.00 3.60 17.20
C GLU A 156 -13.24 3.27 18.04
N ASN A 157 -14.42 3.34 17.43
CA ASN A 157 -15.70 3.11 18.10
C ASN A 157 -16.09 1.63 18.23
N GLU A 158 -15.34 0.69 17.61
CA GLU A 158 -15.62 -0.75 17.75
C GLU A 158 -15.21 -1.23 19.15
N PRO A 159 -16.15 -1.69 19.99
CA PRO A 159 -15.83 -2.14 21.35
C PRO A 159 -15.28 -3.58 21.38
N ASP A 160 -15.65 -4.41 20.41
CA ASP A 160 -15.25 -5.81 20.34
C ASP A 160 -13.85 -5.96 19.77
N CYS A 161 -12.90 -6.51 20.53
CA CYS A 161 -11.50 -6.56 20.13
C CYS A 161 -11.23 -7.51 18.94
N PHE A 162 -12.01 -8.59 18.78
CA PHE A 162 -11.87 -9.48 17.64
C PHE A 162 -12.35 -8.81 16.35
N SER A 163 -13.53 -8.19 16.39
CA SER A 163 -14.07 -7.40 15.29
C SER A 163 -13.14 -6.23 14.93
N LYS A 164 -12.60 -5.56 15.95
CA LYS A 164 -11.65 -4.45 15.80
C LYS A 164 -10.39 -4.91 15.07
N ALA A 165 -9.81 -6.04 15.45
CA ALA A 165 -8.65 -6.63 14.77
C ALA A 165 -8.97 -6.92 13.29
N GLY A 166 -10.12 -7.55 13.00
CA GLY A 166 -10.56 -7.82 11.61
C GLY A 166 -10.84 -6.57 10.77
N MET A 167 -11.16 -5.42 11.40
CA MET A 167 -11.34 -4.16 10.68
C MET A 167 -10.02 -3.50 10.29
N CYS A 168 -8.92 -3.81 11.00
CA CYS A 168 -7.64 -3.13 10.83
C CYS A 168 -7.07 -3.26 9.42
N GLY A 169 -7.19 -4.43 8.77
CA GLY A 169 -6.69 -4.63 7.42
C GLY A 169 -7.30 -3.66 6.40
N LYS A 170 -8.63 -3.49 6.45
CA LYS A 170 -9.32 -2.55 5.57
C LYS A 170 -8.94 -1.09 5.86
N VAL A 171 -8.78 -0.74 7.14
CA VAL A 171 -8.33 0.59 7.55
C VAL A 171 -6.90 0.82 7.09
N TRP A 172 -6.03 -0.18 7.22
CA TRP A 172 -4.63 -0.12 6.79
C TRP A 172 -4.48 0.05 5.28
N GLN A 173 -5.27 -0.65 4.49
CA GLN A 173 -5.30 -0.44 3.05
C GLN A 173 -5.63 1.02 2.71
N SER A 174 -6.68 1.58 3.33
CA SER A 174 -7.05 2.99 3.12
C SER A 174 -6.00 3.96 3.63
N ALA A 175 -5.31 3.61 4.73
CA ALA A 175 -4.20 4.37 5.30
C ALA A 175 -3.00 4.42 4.34
N THR A 176 -2.65 3.29 3.73
CA THR A 176 -1.56 3.20 2.75
C THR A 176 -1.85 4.04 1.50
N GLU A 177 -3.10 3.98 1.00
CA GLU A 177 -3.52 4.82 -0.13
C GLU A 177 -3.45 6.32 0.20
N LEU A 178 -3.84 6.72 1.42
CA LEU A 178 -3.71 8.12 1.87
C LEU A 178 -2.23 8.50 2.01
N LEU A 179 -1.43 7.65 2.64
CA LEU A 179 -0.01 7.90 2.85
C LEU A 179 0.72 8.11 1.52
N GLU A 180 0.42 7.30 0.50
CA GLU A 180 0.95 7.51 -0.85
C GLU A 180 0.62 8.92 -1.37
N LYS A 181 -0.64 9.36 -1.24
CA LYS A 181 -1.05 10.71 -1.67
C LYS A 181 -0.36 11.81 -0.86
N LEU A 182 -0.15 11.61 0.43
CA LEU A 182 0.59 12.55 1.28
C LEU A 182 2.06 12.65 0.87
N GLU A 183 2.73 11.54 0.52
CA GLU A 183 4.12 11.59 0.06
C GLU A 183 4.25 12.32 -1.29
N TYR A 184 3.31 12.15 -2.21
CA TYR A 184 3.25 13.00 -3.42
C TYR A 184 3.04 14.47 -3.06
N GLY A 185 2.10 14.76 -2.18
CA GLY A 185 1.81 16.10 -1.70
C GLY A 185 3.02 16.77 -1.07
N ARG A 186 3.80 16.03 -0.27
CA ARG A 186 5.04 16.49 0.36
C ARG A 186 6.11 16.90 -0.65
N ILE A 187 6.22 16.18 -1.77
CA ILE A 187 7.13 16.57 -2.86
C ILE A 187 6.64 17.84 -3.54
N ILE A 188 5.33 17.94 -3.81
CA ILE A 188 4.73 19.10 -4.48
C ILE A 188 4.85 20.35 -3.61
N ASN A 189 4.32 20.29 -2.38
CA ASN A 189 4.33 21.43 -1.47
C ASN A 189 4.47 20.98 -0.01
N PRO A 190 5.68 20.85 0.52
CA PRO A 190 5.92 20.32 1.88
C PRO A 190 5.33 21.21 2.98
N LYS A 191 5.15 22.52 2.74
CA LYS A 191 4.56 23.43 3.73
C LYS A 191 3.08 23.20 3.93
N GLU A 192 2.36 23.03 2.83
CA GLU A 192 0.92 22.77 2.85
C GLU A 192 0.62 21.34 3.29
N GLU A 193 1.47 20.38 2.91
CA GLU A 193 1.32 18.98 3.31
C GLU A 193 1.50 18.78 4.81
N ALA A 194 2.33 19.57 5.47
CA ALA A 194 2.52 19.50 6.92
C ALA A 194 1.22 19.69 7.74
N ALA A 195 0.16 20.25 7.15
CA ALA A 195 -1.15 20.34 7.78
C ALA A 195 -1.86 18.98 7.98
N TYR A 196 -1.34 17.88 7.39
CA TYR A 196 -1.89 16.53 7.51
C TYR A 196 -1.16 15.66 8.56
N GLN A 197 -0.46 16.28 9.50
CA GLN A 197 0.26 15.54 10.55
C GLN A 197 -0.66 14.69 11.41
N ASP A 198 -1.88 15.14 11.70
CA ASP A 198 -2.88 14.38 12.47
C ASP A 198 -3.25 13.06 11.76
N GLU A 199 -3.37 13.10 10.43
CA GLU A 199 -3.64 11.90 9.62
C GLU A 199 -2.45 10.94 9.66
N ARG A 200 -1.22 11.43 9.58
CA ARG A 200 -0.01 10.61 9.71
C ARG A 200 0.06 9.92 11.08
N ASP A 201 -0.29 10.64 12.13
CA ASP A 201 -0.32 10.11 13.50
C ASP A 201 -1.40 9.01 13.65
N LYS A 202 -2.57 9.18 13.03
CA LYS A 202 -3.61 8.14 13.00
C LYS A 202 -3.15 6.91 12.19
N ILE A 203 -2.53 7.12 11.03
CA ILE A 203 -1.99 6.03 10.21
C ILE A 203 -1.01 5.19 11.02
N SER A 204 -0.10 5.82 11.76
CA SER A 204 0.89 5.13 12.59
C SER A 204 0.29 4.33 13.76
N LYS A 205 -0.93 4.68 14.20
CA LYS A 205 -1.64 3.97 15.27
C LYS A 205 -2.34 2.69 14.81
N VAL A 206 -2.64 2.54 13.51
CA VAL A 206 -3.41 1.37 13.03
C VAL A 206 -2.73 0.05 13.37
N PRO A 207 -1.42 -0.17 13.13
CA PRO A 207 -0.74 -1.41 13.53
C PRO A 207 -0.73 -1.63 15.06
N VAL A 208 -0.63 -0.55 15.85
CA VAL A 208 -0.71 -0.64 17.33
C VAL A 208 -2.07 -1.15 17.77
N ILE A 209 -3.14 -0.54 17.22
CA ILE A 209 -4.52 -0.95 17.51
C ILE A 209 -4.74 -2.43 17.13
N PHE A 210 -4.18 -2.85 15.99
CA PHE A 210 -4.25 -4.25 15.56
C PHE A 210 -3.61 -5.19 16.55
N GLU A 211 -2.36 -4.94 16.94
CA GLU A 211 -1.64 -5.79 17.89
C GLU A 211 -2.32 -5.82 19.28
N GLU A 212 -2.71 -4.65 19.80
CA GLU A 212 -3.42 -4.57 21.07
C GLU A 212 -4.76 -5.32 21.02
N SER A 213 -5.51 -5.17 19.94
CA SER A 213 -6.79 -5.86 19.77
C SER A 213 -6.60 -7.36 19.73
N ARG A 214 -5.62 -7.87 18.98
CA ARG A 214 -5.29 -9.28 18.84
C ARG A 214 -4.82 -9.88 20.16
N GLN A 215 -3.95 -9.19 20.90
CA GLN A 215 -3.45 -9.63 22.21
C GLN A 215 -4.54 -9.68 23.28
N ASN A 216 -5.56 -8.86 23.15
CA ASN A 216 -6.72 -8.86 24.05
C ASN A 216 -7.76 -9.93 23.70
N CYS A 217 -7.64 -10.61 22.55
CA CYS A 217 -8.49 -11.74 22.19
C CYS A 217 -8.03 -13.01 22.89
N SER A 218 -8.67 -13.34 24.04
CA SER A 218 -8.48 -14.59 24.75
C SER A 218 -9.65 -15.53 24.44
N ILE A 219 -9.38 -16.67 23.80
CA ILE A 219 -10.40 -17.59 23.27
C ILE A 219 -10.35 -18.91 24.02
N TYR A 220 -11.47 -19.35 24.54
CA TYR A 220 -11.65 -20.71 25.08
C TYR A 220 -12.27 -21.59 23.99
N ILE A 221 -11.70 -22.80 23.76
CA ILE A 221 -12.20 -23.72 22.74
C ILE A 221 -13.08 -24.76 23.44
N GLN A 222 -14.31 -24.88 22.99
CA GLN A 222 -15.27 -25.87 23.42
C GLN A 222 -15.65 -26.77 22.25
N THR A 223 -15.35 -28.08 22.37
CA THR A 223 -15.58 -29.03 21.27
C THR A 223 -16.74 -29.96 21.62
N GLN A 224 -17.49 -30.35 20.58
CA GLN A 224 -18.53 -31.41 20.66
C GLN A 224 -18.23 -32.48 19.63
N ASN A 225 -18.34 -33.73 20.01
CA ASN A 225 -18.08 -34.94 19.19
C ASN A 225 -16.63 -35.07 18.70
N ASP A 226 -15.65 -34.47 19.38
CA ASP A 226 -14.25 -34.55 19.03
C ASP A 226 -13.61 -35.86 19.49
N TYR A 227 -13.00 -36.58 18.56
CA TYR A 227 -12.27 -37.80 18.82
C TYR A 227 -10.83 -37.50 19.24
N ASP A 228 -10.43 -37.94 20.42
CA ASP A 228 -9.09 -37.73 21.00
C ASP A 228 -8.65 -36.25 21.07
N ARG A 229 -9.58 -35.29 21.07
CA ARG A 229 -9.31 -33.84 21.07
C ARG A 229 -8.46 -33.37 19.90
N LEU A 230 -8.54 -34.06 18.77
CA LEU A 230 -7.75 -33.73 17.57
C LEU A 230 -8.19 -32.45 16.92
N ALA A 231 -9.49 -32.21 16.86
CA ALA A 231 -10.02 -30.95 16.29
C ALA A 231 -9.73 -29.74 17.20
N GLU A 232 -9.85 -29.90 18.52
CA GLU A 232 -9.47 -28.88 19.50
C GLU A 232 -8.00 -28.50 19.36
N SER A 233 -7.11 -29.47 19.20
CA SER A 233 -5.69 -29.25 19.00
C SER A 233 -5.40 -28.49 17.70
N ALA A 234 -6.07 -28.87 16.61
CA ALA A 234 -5.91 -28.24 15.30
C ALA A 234 -6.38 -26.78 15.31
N VAL A 235 -7.55 -26.50 15.90
CA VAL A 235 -8.07 -25.13 16.05
C VAL A 235 -7.16 -24.30 16.96
N SER A 236 -6.67 -24.89 18.08
CA SER A 236 -5.73 -24.20 18.97
C SER A 236 -4.41 -23.83 18.30
N SER A 237 -3.87 -24.74 17.46
CA SER A 237 -2.68 -24.48 16.65
C SER A 237 -2.93 -23.32 15.68
N ALA A 238 -4.02 -23.37 14.91
CA ALA A 238 -4.39 -22.31 13.96
C ALA A 238 -4.55 -20.94 14.64
N PHE A 239 -5.21 -20.88 15.80
CA PHE A 239 -5.36 -19.63 16.56
C PHE A 239 -4.01 -19.08 17.03
N THR A 240 -3.15 -19.93 17.55
CA THR A 240 -1.83 -19.55 18.03
C THR A 240 -0.96 -19.03 16.88
N ASP A 241 -1.00 -19.69 15.73
CA ASP A 241 -0.29 -19.28 14.52
C ASP A 241 -0.77 -17.90 13.98
N CYS A 242 -2.06 -17.59 14.17
CA CYS A 242 -2.63 -16.28 13.87
C CYS A 242 -2.38 -15.25 14.98
N GLY A 243 -1.63 -15.60 16.05
CA GLY A 243 -1.29 -14.73 17.17
C GLY A 243 -2.44 -14.46 18.14
N LEU A 244 -3.48 -15.29 18.13
CA LEU A 244 -4.57 -15.24 19.10
C LEU A 244 -4.20 -16.02 20.35
N LYS A 245 -4.71 -15.59 21.52
CA LYS A 245 -4.42 -16.24 22.80
C LYS A 245 -5.47 -17.30 23.12
N VAL A 246 -5.04 -18.56 23.23
CA VAL A 246 -5.92 -19.66 23.66
C VAL A 246 -5.91 -19.74 25.17
N SER A 247 -7.11 -19.65 25.81
CA SER A 247 -7.32 -19.78 27.23
C SER A 247 -7.66 -21.23 27.63
N LYS A 248 -7.12 -21.68 28.76
CA LYS A 248 -7.48 -22.96 29.35
C LYS A 248 -8.70 -22.88 30.28
N ASN A 249 -9.12 -21.68 30.63
CA ASN A 249 -10.24 -21.43 31.53
C ASN A 249 -11.28 -20.55 30.85
N ILE A 250 -12.52 -21.01 30.77
CA ILE A 250 -13.65 -20.29 30.17
C ILE A 250 -13.92 -18.94 30.85
N GLU A 251 -13.76 -18.87 32.21
CA GLU A 251 -13.99 -17.63 32.95
C GLU A 251 -13.00 -16.51 32.61
N GLN A 252 -11.80 -16.89 32.18
CA GLN A 252 -10.73 -15.95 31.79
C GLN A 252 -10.73 -15.60 30.30
N ALA A 253 -11.56 -16.29 29.54
CA ALA A 253 -11.69 -16.05 28.12
C ALA A 253 -12.66 -14.88 27.83
N ASN A 254 -12.37 -14.12 26.79
CA ASN A 254 -13.26 -13.09 26.28
C ASN A 254 -14.19 -13.62 25.19
N TYR A 255 -13.80 -14.74 24.58
CA TYR A 255 -14.51 -15.41 23.51
C TYR A 255 -14.59 -16.90 23.75
N ILE A 256 -15.64 -17.52 23.24
CA ILE A 256 -15.81 -18.97 23.19
C ILE A 256 -15.82 -19.40 21.73
N ALA A 257 -14.91 -20.26 21.34
CA ALA A 257 -14.90 -20.93 20.06
C ALA A 257 -15.65 -22.27 20.20
N GLU A 258 -16.87 -22.30 19.72
CA GLU A 258 -17.67 -23.53 19.65
C GLU A 258 -17.26 -24.30 18.39
N VAL A 259 -16.83 -25.54 18.60
CA VAL A 259 -16.43 -26.48 17.53
C VAL A 259 -17.37 -27.65 17.54
N LEU A 260 -18.24 -27.71 16.55
CA LEU A 260 -19.19 -28.82 16.37
C LEU A 260 -18.69 -29.72 15.23
N ILE A 261 -18.54 -31.00 15.54
CA ILE A 261 -18.15 -31.99 14.55
C ILE A 261 -19.36 -32.87 14.20
N GLU A 262 -19.68 -32.88 12.90
CA GLU A 262 -20.72 -33.71 12.33
C GLU A 262 -20.11 -34.91 11.60
N LEU A 263 -20.63 -36.11 11.89
CA LEU A 263 -20.19 -37.33 11.25
C LEU A 263 -21.21 -37.80 10.21
N ASN A 264 -20.87 -37.66 8.96
CA ASN A 264 -21.65 -38.26 7.87
C ASN A 264 -21.23 -39.72 7.71
N VAL A 265 -22.02 -40.63 8.26
CA VAL A 265 -21.81 -42.07 8.22
C VAL A 265 -22.67 -42.69 7.12
N SER A 266 -22.09 -43.53 6.29
CA SER A 266 -22.79 -44.24 5.19
C SER A 266 -22.23 -45.67 5.02
N GLY A 267 -23.07 -46.58 4.51
CA GLY A 267 -22.75 -47.97 4.31
C GLY A 267 -23.02 -48.86 5.53
N GLY A 268 -22.87 -50.17 5.39
CA GLY A 268 -22.97 -51.16 6.45
C GLY A 268 -21.61 -51.74 6.78
N GLU A 269 -21.18 -52.81 6.12
CA GLU A 269 -19.80 -53.32 6.19
C GLU A 269 -19.24 -53.38 4.76
N PRO A 270 -18.24 -52.57 4.39
CA PRO A 270 -17.52 -51.59 5.25
C PRO A 270 -18.29 -50.27 5.53
N VAL A 271 -17.99 -49.66 6.69
CA VAL A 271 -18.52 -48.33 7.08
C VAL A 271 -17.67 -47.22 6.46
N SER A 272 -18.32 -46.18 5.92
CA SER A 272 -17.69 -45.01 5.39
C SER A 272 -18.04 -43.79 6.26
N VAL A 273 -17.02 -43.02 6.67
CA VAL A 273 -17.17 -41.81 7.51
C VAL A 273 -16.57 -40.61 6.77
N LYS A 274 -17.34 -39.52 6.72
CA LYS A 274 -16.87 -38.22 6.26
C LYS A 274 -17.22 -37.16 7.32
N PRO A 275 -16.25 -36.77 8.16
CA PRO A 275 -16.50 -35.74 9.14
C PRO A 275 -16.48 -34.36 8.54
N GLY A 276 -17.30 -33.45 9.08
CA GLY A 276 -17.28 -32.03 8.89
C GLY A 276 -17.15 -31.31 10.21
N LEU A 277 -16.70 -30.07 10.21
CA LEU A 277 -16.51 -29.22 11.38
C LEU A 277 -17.13 -27.86 11.13
N GLU A 278 -17.94 -27.39 12.07
CA GLU A 278 -18.39 -26.00 12.16
C GLU A 278 -17.69 -25.34 13.34
N LEU A 279 -17.03 -24.20 13.07
CA LEU A 279 -16.38 -23.36 14.07
C LEU A 279 -17.14 -22.04 14.16
N LYS A 280 -17.57 -21.64 15.36
CA LYS A 280 -18.15 -20.33 15.67
C LYS A 280 -17.41 -19.70 16.83
N ILE A 281 -16.96 -18.46 16.65
CA ILE A 281 -16.39 -17.67 17.76
C ILE A 281 -17.46 -16.66 18.18
N GLN A 282 -17.80 -16.71 19.47
CA GLN A 282 -18.81 -15.85 20.09
C GLN A 282 -18.16 -15.02 21.21
N ASN A 283 -18.61 -13.78 21.36
CA ASN A 283 -18.23 -12.95 22.49
C ASN A 283 -19.10 -13.25 23.73
N LYS A 284 -18.86 -12.53 24.84
CA LYS A 284 -19.59 -12.70 26.09
C LYS A 284 -21.10 -12.40 26.02
N GLU A 285 -21.52 -11.73 24.96
CA GLU A 285 -22.93 -11.40 24.67
C GLU A 285 -23.57 -12.44 23.74
N GLU A 286 -22.90 -13.58 23.51
CA GLU A 286 -23.33 -14.65 22.60
C GLU A 286 -23.45 -14.21 21.12
N LYS A 287 -22.84 -13.06 20.77
CA LYS A 287 -22.79 -12.60 19.41
C LYS A 287 -21.67 -13.31 18.66
N THR A 288 -22.00 -13.94 17.55
CA THR A 288 -21.01 -14.54 16.65
C THR A 288 -20.19 -13.44 15.96
N VAL A 289 -18.87 -13.46 16.17
CA VAL A 289 -17.91 -12.52 15.58
C VAL A 289 -17.12 -13.15 14.42
N TYR A 290 -17.10 -14.49 14.35
CA TYR A 290 -16.46 -15.24 13.28
C TYR A 290 -17.08 -16.63 13.15
N SER A 291 -17.15 -17.17 11.92
CA SER A 291 -17.54 -18.54 11.67
C SER A 291 -16.82 -19.11 10.44
N CYS A 292 -16.49 -20.41 10.51
CA CYS A 292 -15.83 -21.14 9.44
C CYS A 292 -16.37 -22.58 9.40
N GLU A 293 -16.54 -23.13 8.21
CA GLU A 293 -16.93 -24.53 8.01
C GLU A 293 -15.82 -25.28 7.25
N VAL A 294 -15.48 -26.45 7.75
CA VAL A 294 -14.48 -27.33 7.14
C VAL A 294 -15.09 -28.71 6.89
N GLN A 295 -14.95 -29.23 5.68
CA GLN A 295 -15.36 -30.57 5.33
C GLN A 295 -14.17 -31.33 4.76
N THR A 296 -13.94 -32.57 5.27
CA THR A 296 -12.89 -33.42 4.70
C THR A 296 -13.13 -33.69 3.21
N ALA A 297 -12.07 -33.61 2.42
CA ALA A 297 -12.16 -33.88 0.99
C ALA A 297 -12.54 -35.36 0.73
N GLU A 298 -11.97 -36.29 1.48
CA GLU A 298 -12.10 -37.74 1.27
C GLU A 298 -12.87 -38.44 2.40
N LYS A 299 -13.61 -39.50 2.03
CA LYS A 299 -14.21 -40.42 3.00
C LYS A 299 -13.17 -41.39 3.53
N SER A 300 -13.27 -41.75 4.81
CA SER A 300 -12.50 -42.82 5.45
C SER A 300 -13.34 -44.09 5.57
N ILE A 301 -12.79 -45.21 5.11
CA ILE A 301 -13.52 -46.50 5.03
C ILE A 301 -12.82 -47.53 5.94
N ALA A 302 -13.60 -48.23 6.75
CA ALA A 302 -13.12 -49.34 7.57
C ALA A 302 -14.26 -50.36 7.88
N TYR A 303 -13.90 -51.52 8.45
CA TYR A 303 -14.87 -52.55 8.84
C TYR A 303 -15.65 -52.21 10.11
N SER A 304 -15.21 -51.23 10.91
CA SER A 304 -15.94 -50.72 12.05
C SER A 304 -15.96 -49.18 12.09
N LEU A 305 -16.99 -48.63 12.73
CA LEU A 305 -17.13 -47.19 12.90
C LEU A 305 -15.92 -46.58 13.62
N GLU A 306 -15.46 -47.22 14.71
CA GLU A 306 -14.31 -46.77 15.49
C GLU A 306 -13.04 -46.67 14.61
N ASN A 307 -12.77 -47.71 13.81
CA ASN A 307 -11.61 -47.71 12.92
C ASN A 307 -11.74 -46.72 11.78
N ALA A 308 -12.96 -46.44 11.32
CA ALA A 308 -13.21 -45.40 10.30
C ALA A 308 -12.97 -43.99 10.90
N GLN A 309 -13.41 -43.75 12.15
CA GLN A 309 -13.15 -42.52 12.90
C GLN A 309 -11.64 -42.30 13.14
N LYS A 310 -10.93 -43.35 13.65
CA LYS A 310 -9.46 -43.28 13.82
C LYS A 310 -8.71 -42.85 12.58
N LYS A 311 -9.21 -43.17 11.38
CA LYS A 311 -8.63 -42.76 10.11
C LYS A 311 -9.10 -41.39 9.65
N ALA A 312 -10.34 -40.99 9.96
CA ALA A 312 -10.97 -39.78 9.49
C ALA A 312 -10.54 -38.53 10.27
N PHE A 313 -10.47 -38.62 11.62
CA PHE A 313 -10.20 -37.47 12.46
C PHE A 313 -8.80 -36.84 12.27
N PRO A 314 -7.70 -37.59 12.08
CA PRO A 314 -6.42 -36.95 11.78
C PRO A 314 -6.41 -36.16 10.47
N LYS A 315 -7.21 -36.62 9.49
CA LYS A 315 -7.38 -35.87 8.22
C LYS A 315 -8.19 -34.60 8.44
N LEU A 316 -9.33 -34.72 9.17
CA LEU A 316 -10.12 -33.54 9.56
C LEU A 316 -9.27 -32.52 10.30
N ALA A 317 -8.49 -32.97 11.33
CA ALA A 317 -7.63 -32.08 12.10
C ALA A 317 -6.65 -31.31 11.21
N LYS A 318 -5.97 -31.99 10.30
CA LYS A 318 -5.03 -31.35 9.36
C LYS A 318 -5.73 -30.35 8.44
N GLU A 319 -6.84 -30.74 7.82
CA GLU A 319 -7.60 -29.86 6.91
C GLU A 319 -8.21 -28.69 7.69
N THR A 320 -8.62 -28.89 8.96
CA THR A 320 -9.11 -27.82 9.86
C THR A 320 -8.00 -26.80 10.18
N GLU A 321 -6.82 -27.27 10.57
CA GLU A 321 -5.69 -26.38 10.87
C GLU A 321 -5.34 -25.50 9.69
N GLU A 322 -5.21 -26.10 8.50
CA GLU A 322 -4.89 -25.38 7.26
C GLU A 322 -6.00 -24.39 6.84
N ALA A 323 -7.27 -24.83 6.89
CA ALA A 323 -8.41 -24.02 6.48
C ALA A 323 -8.65 -22.84 7.44
N VAL A 324 -8.69 -23.11 8.75
CA VAL A 324 -8.90 -22.08 9.78
C VAL A 324 -7.75 -21.09 9.78
N LYS A 325 -6.51 -21.54 9.70
CA LYS A 325 -5.34 -20.67 9.61
C LYS A 325 -5.41 -19.76 8.40
N LYS A 326 -5.73 -20.30 7.23
CA LYS A 326 -5.83 -19.52 5.98
C LYS A 326 -6.93 -18.46 6.08
N ASP A 327 -8.10 -18.84 6.54
CA ASP A 327 -9.27 -17.95 6.62
C ASP A 327 -9.07 -16.86 7.68
N LEU A 328 -8.59 -17.23 8.88
CA LEU A 328 -8.26 -16.26 9.93
C LEU A 328 -7.10 -15.34 9.56
N SER A 329 -6.07 -15.84 8.88
CA SER A 329 -5.00 -14.97 8.40
C SER A 329 -5.54 -13.92 7.46
N GLY A 330 -6.45 -14.26 6.53
CA GLY A 330 -7.09 -13.28 5.66
C GLY A 330 -8.01 -12.31 6.41
N PHE A 331 -8.67 -12.75 7.48
CA PHE A 331 -9.52 -11.90 8.34
C PHE A 331 -8.70 -10.97 9.24
N LEU A 332 -7.53 -11.42 9.72
CA LEU A 332 -6.62 -10.71 10.64
C LEU A 332 -5.37 -10.17 9.91
N GLU A 333 -5.46 -9.91 8.62
CA GLU A 333 -4.36 -9.36 7.82
C GLU A 333 -4.24 -7.84 8.01
N LEU A 334 -2.98 -7.36 8.06
CA LEU A 334 -2.61 -5.93 8.04
C LEU A 334 -1.88 -5.59 6.76
#